data_2337242f1d8bb4505b00a983c033a3e6
#
_entry.id   2337242f1d8bb4505b00a983c033a3e6
#
_cell.length_a   1.000
_cell.length_b   1.000
_cell.length_c   1.000
_cell.angle_alpha   90.00
_cell.angle_beta   90.00
_cell.angle_gamma   90.00
#
_symmetry.space_group_name_H-M   'P 1'
#
loop_
_entity.id
_entity.type
_entity.pdbx_description
1 polymer ?
#
loop_
_entity_poly.entity_id
_entity_poly.type
_entity_poly.pdbx_seq_one_letter_code
_entity_poly.pdbx_strand_id
1 'polypeptide(L)'
;MDQWVYHSRLYAAASYVRTKPNLNLIQLNSFGCGLDAVTTDQVNDILTKSGKIYTVLKIDEVNNLGAARIRIRSLLSAIKDRENKHIACKVNDAAHHRVVFTEEMRKNYTILAPQMSPIHFNVLVSAIQSCGYNIELL
;
A
#
# COMPACT_ATOMS: atom_id res chain seq x y z
N MET A 1 3.58 13.69 13.56
CA MET A 1 3.85 12.69 14.62
C MET A 1 3.46 11.34 14.05
N ASP A 2 4.45 10.48 13.78
CA ASP A 2 4.17 9.16 13.20
C ASP A 2 3.72 8.20 14.31
N GLN A 3 2.43 8.01 14.45
CA GLN A 3 1.87 7.05 15.42
C GLN A 3 2.18 5.59 15.06
N TRP A 4 2.64 5.35 13.82
CA TRP A 4 2.82 4.03 13.22
C TRP A 4 4.26 3.82 12.76
N VAL A 5 5.19 3.81 13.69
CA VAL A 5 6.65 3.79 13.42
C VAL A 5 7.06 2.64 12.50
N TYR A 6 6.50 1.44 12.67
CA TYR A 6 6.86 0.29 11.83
C TYR A 6 6.41 0.46 10.37
N HIS A 7 5.21 0.95 10.16
CA HIS A 7 4.66 1.18 8.82
C HIS A 7 5.39 2.31 8.10
N SER A 8 5.68 3.40 8.81
CA SER A 8 6.50 4.49 8.27
C SER A 8 7.89 4.02 7.84
N ARG A 9 8.52 3.14 8.63
CA ARG A 9 9.81 2.53 8.27
C ARG A 9 9.70 1.64 7.03
N LEU A 10 8.60 0.90 6.90
CA LEU A 10 8.37 0.04 5.74
C LEU A 10 8.18 0.86 4.46
N TYR A 11 7.44 1.96 4.51
CA TYR A 11 7.31 2.87 3.38
C TYR A 11 8.64 3.56 3.03
N ALA A 12 9.43 3.94 4.03
CA ALA A 12 10.76 4.49 3.82
C ALA A 12 11.69 3.46 3.17
N ALA A 13 11.65 2.20 3.62
CA ALA A 13 12.41 1.10 3.03
C ALA A 13 11.99 0.84 1.58
N ALA A 14 10.68 0.80 1.28
CA ALA A 14 10.18 0.64 -0.07
C ALA A 14 10.62 1.79 -0.99
N SER A 15 10.52 3.02 -0.49
CA SER A 15 10.97 4.23 -1.21
C SER A 15 12.48 4.24 -1.45
N TYR A 16 13.26 3.74 -0.52
CA TYR A 16 14.71 3.60 -0.71
C TYR A 16 15.06 2.49 -1.71
N VAL A 17 14.44 1.30 -1.57
CA VAL A 17 14.69 0.16 -2.46
C VAL A 17 14.34 0.47 -3.91
N ARG A 18 13.29 1.26 -4.16
CA ARG A 18 12.94 1.64 -5.53
C ARG A 18 14.05 2.41 -6.25
N THR A 19 14.90 3.16 -5.52
CA THR A 19 16.00 3.94 -6.10
C THR A 19 17.28 3.13 -6.35
N LYS A 20 17.35 1.90 -5.83
CA LYS A 20 18.56 1.06 -5.90
C LYS A 20 18.32 -0.17 -6.77
N PRO A 21 19.02 -0.33 -7.92
CA PRO A 21 18.76 -1.44 -8.84
C PRO A 21 19.04 -2.81 -8.23
N ASN A 22 20.02 -2.91 -7.36
CA ASN A 22 20.50 -4.15 -6.76
C ASN A 22 19.79 -4.56 -5.46
N LEU A 23 18.76 -3.81 -5.02
CA LEU A 23 18.01 -4.14 -3.82
C LEU A 23 16.61 -4.64 -4.18
N ASN A 24 16.15 -5.62 -3.43
CA ASN A 24 14.79 -6.13 -3.48
C ASN A 24 14.20 -6.15 -2.07
N LEU A 25 12.88 -5.91 -1.95
CA LEU A 25 12.18 -5.89 -0.67
C LEU A 25 11.38 -7.18 -0.48
N ILE A 26 11.59 -7.82 0.67
CA ILE A 26 10.75 -8.89 1.16
C ILE A 26 10.06 -8.40 2.43
N GLN A 27 8.74 -8.35 2.40
CA GLN A 27 7.94 -7.96 3.57
C GLN A 27 7.49 -9.20 4.32
N LEU A 28 7.67 -9.17 5.64
CA LEU A 28 7.13 -10.18 6.54
C LEU A 28 5.78 -9.69 7.07
N ASN A 29 4.72 -10.44 6.82
CA ASN A 29 3.37 -10.11 7.28
C ASN A 29 2.87 -11.16 8.26
N SER A 30 2.16 -10.70 9.29
CA SER A 30 1.39 -11.56 10.17
C SER A 30 0.02 -11.90 9.56
N PHE A 31 -0.51 -13.08 9.86
CA PHE A 31 -1.86 -13.44 9.49
C PHE A 31 -2.89 -12.62 10.30
N GLY A 32 -3.90 -12.10 9.62
CA GLY A 32 -5.03 -11.41 10.27
C GLY A 32 -4.78 -9.98 10.75
N CYS A 33 -3.63 -9.39 10.46
CA CYS A 33 -3.38 -7.99 10.75
C CYS A 33 -3.97 -7.09 9.66
N GLY A 34 -5.04 -6.35 9.96
CA GLY A 34 -5.67 -5.43 9.00
C GLY A 34 -4.75 -4.30 8.54
N LEU A 35 -3.85 -3.84 9.40
CA LEU A 35 -2.86 -2.83 9.07
C LEU A 35 -1.83 -3.33 8.06
N ASP A 36 -1.41 -4.59 8.18
CA ASP A 36 -0.51 -5.21 7.23
C ASP A 36 -1.15 -5.33 5.84
N ALA A 37 -2.46 -5.53 5.76
CA ALA A 37 -3.17 -5.57 4.49
C ALA A 37 -3.05 -4.23 3.74
N VAL A 38 -3.36 -3.11 4.41
CA VAL A 38 -3.25 -1.77 3.82
C VAL A 38 -1.79 -1.44 3.44
N THR A 39 -0.85 -1.76 4.35
CA THR A 39 0.57 -1.49 4.12
C THR A 39 1.12 -2.30 2.95
N THR A 40 0.69 -3.55 2.81
CA THR A 40 1.08 -4.43 1.70
C THR A 40 0.69 -3.83 0.36
N ASP A 41 -0.54 -3.36 0.23
CA ASP A 41 -1.03 -2.75 -1.00
C ASP A 41 -0.26 -1.48 -1.37
N GLN A 42 -0.01 -0.62 -0.38
CA GLN A 42 0.73 0.63 -0.60
C GLN A 42 2.21 0.38 -0.96
N VAL A 43 2.87 -0.58 -0.30
CA VAL A 43 4.25 -0.96 -0.62
C VAL A 43 4.33 -1.59 -2.00
N ASN A 44 3.35 -2.45 -2.35
CA ASN A 44 3.24 -3.01 -3.69
C ASN A 44 3.15 -1.92 -4.76
N ASP A 45 2.32 -0.91 -4.54
CA ASP A 45 2.18 0.25 -5.42
C ASP A 45 3.49 1.02 -5.62
N ILE A 46 4.21 1.28 -4.52
CA ILE A 46 5.50 1.99 -4.56
C ILE A 46 6.53 1.21 -5.40
N LEU A 47 6.59 -0.11 -5.22
CA LEU A 47 7.60 -0.96 -5.84
C LEU A 47 7.25 -1.30 -7.30
N THR A 48 6.01 -1.66 -7.58
CA THR A 48 5.57 -2.05 -8.94
C THR A 48 5.63 -0.89 -9.93
N LYS A 49 5.27 0.32 -9.50
CA LYS A 49 5.41 1.53 -10.32
C LYS A 49 6.86 1.82 -10.71
N SER A 50 7.82 1.36 -9.90
CA SER A 50 9.25 1.46 -10.19
C SER A 50 9.80 0.22 -10.91
N GLY A 51 8.95 -0.71 -11.31
CA GLY A 51 9.34 -1.95 -11.95
C GLY A 51 10.06 -2.93 -11.02
N LYS A 52 9.99 -2.77 -9.70
CA LYS A 52 10.57 -3.68 -8.72
C LYS A 52 9.70 -4.90 -8.48
N ILE A 53 10.35 -6.01 -8.14
CA ILE A 53 9.64 -7.21 -7.68
C ILE A 53 9.34 -7.04 -6.20
N TYR A 54 8.09 -7.27 -5.83
CA TYR A 54 7.66 -7.25 -4.45
C TYR A 54 7.29 -8.65 -3.99
N THR A 55 7.80 -9.06 -2.84
CA THR A 55 7.54 -10.39 -2.27
C THR A 55 7.08 -10.26 -0.83
N VAL A 56 5.96 -10.90 -0.53
CA VAL A 56 5.39 -10.97 0.82
C VAL A 56 5.53 -12.40 1.34
N LEU A 57 6.10 -12.54 2.53
CA LEU A 57 6.12 -13.79 3.28
C LEU A 57 5.12 -13.67 4.43
N LYS A 58 4.10 -14.50 4.41
CA LYS A 58 3.17 -14.61 5.53
C LYS A 58 3.76 -15.53 6.58
N ILE A 59 3.93 -15.00 7.79
CA ILE A 59 4.44 -15.73 8.94
C ILE A 59 3.24 -16.07 9.82
N ASP A 60 3.07 -17.36 10.08
CA ASP A 60 2.05 -17.89 10.98
C ASP A 60 2.72 -18.58 12.17
N GLU A 61 1.96 -18.81 13.23
CA GLU A 61 2.38 -19.57 14.41
C GLU A 61 2.79 -21.00 14.05
N VAL A 62 2.21 -21.55 12.98
CA VAL A 62 2.60 -22.84 12.41
C VAL A 62 3.76 -22.62 11.44
N ASN A 63 4.95 -23.00 11.85
CA ASN A 63 6.20 -22.88 11.09
C ASN A 63 6.20 -23.70 9.78
N ASN A 64 5.41 -23.32 8.80
CA ASN A 64 5.46 -23.92 7.48
C ASN A 64 6.52 -23.24 6.60
N LEU A 65 7.78 -23.63 6.79
CA LEU A 65 8.90 -23.12 6.01
C LEU A 65 8.83 -23.48 4.51
N GLY A 66 8.00 -24.45 4.13
CA GLY A 66 7.84 -24.87 2.74
C GLY A 66 7.33 -23.74 1.84
N ALA A 67 6.26 -23.07 2.25
CA ALA A 67 5.68 -21.96 1.49
C ALA A 67 6.66 -20.77 1.37
N ALA A 68 7.37 -20.44 2.45
CA ALA A 68 8.38 -19.38 2.45
C ALA A 68 9.54 -19.71 1.49
N ARG A 69 10.03 -20.96 1.50
CA ARG A 69 11.08 -21.44 0.60
C ARG A 69 10.67 -21.33 -0.88
N ILE A 70 9.44 -21.72 -1.21
CA ILE A 70 8.92 -21.62 -2.58
C ILE A 70 8.88 -20.16 -3.02
N ARG A 71 8.36 -19.26 -2.19
CA ARG A 71 8.30 -17.82 -2.52
C ARG A 71 9.68 -17.20 -2.71
N ILE A 72 10.65 -17.55 -1.85
CA ILE A 72 12.03 -17.07 -2.00
C ILE A 72 12.67 -17.61 -3.29
N ARG A 73 12.46 -18.89 -3.61
CA ARG A 73 12.96 -19.46 -4.87
C ARG A 73 12.33 -18.79 -6.09
N SER A 74 11.03 -18.52 -6.05
CA SER A 74 10.35 -17.78 -7.13
C SER A 74 10.90 -16.37 -7.29
N LEU A 75 11.18 -15.67 -6.19
CA LEU A 75 11.81 -14.35 -6.24
C LEU A 75 13.21 -14.42 -6.89
N LEU A 76 14.04 -15.35 -6.46
CA LEU A 76 15.39 -15.52 -7.02
C LEU A 76 15.35 -15.86 -8.51
N SER A 77 14.42 -16.73 -8.94
CA SER A 77 14.22 -17.05 -10.34
C SER A 77 13.78 -15.82 -11.14
N ALA A 78 12.84 -15.05 -10.62
CA ALA A 78 12.35 -13.83 -11.28
C ALA A 78 13.43 -12.74 -11.39
N ILE A 79 14.31 -12.62 -10.40
CA ILE A 79 15.47 -11.70 -10.45
C ILE A 79 16.41 -12.15 -11.56
N LYS A 80 16.78 -13.43 -11.61
CA LYS A 80 17.67 -14.00 -12.62
C LYS A 80 17.09 -13.86 -14.03
N ASP A 81 15.79 -14.08 -14.21
CA ASP A 81 15.11 -13.90 -15.49
C ASP A 81 15.14 -12.45 -15.96
N ARG A 82 15.01 -11.49 -15.05
CA ARG A 82 15.12 -10.06 -15.36
C ARG A 82 16.54 -9.66 -15.75
N GLU A 83 17.54 -10.17 -15.06
CA GLU A 83 18.94 -9.94 -15.38
C GLU A 83 19.25 -10.47 -16.80
N ASN A 84 18.82 -11.69 -17.11
CA ASN A 84 19.00 -12.30 -18.41
C ASN A 84 18.29 -11.53 -19.54
N LYS A 85 17.13 -10.94 -19.25
CA LYS A 85 16.36 -10.15 -20.22
C LYS A 85 16.75 -8.67 -20.28
N HIS A 86 17.76 -8.26 -19.51
CA HIS A 86 18.21 -6.87 -19.37
C HIS A 86 17.06 -5.88 -19.08
N ILE A 87 16.07 -6.31 -18.29
CA ILE A 87 14.94 -5.46 -17.91
C ILE A 87 15.40 -4.48 -16.83
N ALA A 88 15.68 -3.26 -17.24
CA ALA A 88 16.05 -2.19 -16.29
C ALA A 88 14.84 -1.78 -15.45
N CYS A 89 15.06 -1.56 -14.14
CA CYS A 89 14.09 -0.88 -13.30
C CYS A 89 13.96 0.57 -13.77
N LYS A 90 12.80 0.95 -14.25
CA LYS A 90 12.51 2.34 -14.56
C LYS A 90 12.24 3.04 -13.22
N VAL A 91 13.14 3.87 -12.77
CA VAL A 91 12.87 4.79 -11.67
C VAL A 91 11.94 5.87 -12.22
N ASN A 92 10.65 5.58 -12.24
CA ASN A 92 9.69 6.63 -12.49
C ASN A 92 9.56 7.44 -11.21
N ASP A 93 10.07 8.64 -11.22
CA ASP A 93 9.85 9.69 -10.23
C ASP A 93 8.43 10.27 -10.33
N ALA A 94 7.48 9.47 -10.80
CA ALA A 94 6.08 9.84 -10.74
C ALA A 94 5.73 10.02 -9.26
N ALA A 95 5.94 11.23 -8.77
CA ALA A 95 5.36 11.68 -7.52
C ALA A 95 3.89 11.26 -7.55
N HIS A 96 3.43 10.60 -6.51
CA HIS A 96 2.01 10.36 -6.34
C HIS A 96 1.33 11.74 -6.41
N HIS A 97 0.74 12.05 -7.54
CA HIS A 97 -0.16 13.19 -7.65
C HIS A 97 -1.37 12.86 -6.78
N ARG A 98 -1.25 13.22 -5.52
CA ARG A 98 -2.36 13.18 -4.60
C ARG A 98 -3.37 14.21 -5.10
N VAL A 99 -4.54 13.74 -5.51
CA VAL A 99 -5.62 14.66 -5.86
C VAL A 99 -5.98 15.43 -4.59
N VAL A 100 -5.69 16.72 -4.59
CA VAL A 100 -6.02 17.59 -3.46
C VAL A 100 -7.49 17.95 -3.58
N PHE A 101 -8.26 17.70 -2.52
CA PHE A 101 -9.65 18.11 -2.46
C PHE A 101 -9.73 19.64 -2.37
N THR A 102 -10.36 20.27 -3.38
CA THR A 102 -10.44 21.74 -3.50
C THR A 102 -11.79 22.28 -3.01
N GLU A 103 -11.84 23.60 -2.74
CA GLU A 103 -13.10 24.29 -2.40
C GLU A 103 -14.14 24.20 -3.53
N GLU A 104 -13.70 24.12 -4.77
CA GLU A 104 -14.59 23.91 -5.91
C GLU A 104 -15.20 22.50 -5.89
N MET A 105 -14.39 21.49 -5.57
CA MET A 105 -14.88 20.11 -5.39
C MET A 105 -15.88 20.02 -4.22
N ARG A 106 -15.65 20.76 -3.15
CA ARG A 106 -16.57 20.82 -2.02
C ARG A 106 -17.98 21.28 -2.42
N LYS A 107 -18.08 22.18 -3.39
CA LYS A 107 -19.36 22.71 -3.87
C LYS A 107 -20.04 21.81 -4.90
N ASN A 108 -19.26 21.16 -5.75
CA ASN A 108 -19.76 20.51 -6.96
C ASN A 108 -19.76 18.98 -6.87
N TYR A 109 -19.06 18.39 -5.88
CA TYR A 109 -18.94 16.94 -5.74
C TYR A 109 -19.75 16.43 -4.55
N THR A 110 -20.27 15.21 -4.68
CA THR A 110 -20.86 14.46 -3.58
C THR A 110 -19.84 13.46 -3.06
N ILE A 111 -19.60 13.48 -1.77
CA ILE A 111 -18.74 12.49 -1.09
C ILE A 111 -19.62 11.28 -0.79
N LEU A 112 -19.24 10.12 -1.32
CA LEU A 112 -19.91 8.86 -1.01
C LEU A 112 -19.26 8.23 0.22
N ALA A 113 -20.03 8.02 1.28
CA ALA A 113 -19.58 7.39 2.52
C ALA A 113 -20.10 5.96 2.60
N PRO A 114 -19.21 4.93 2.59
CA PRO A 114 -19.66 3.56 2.80
C PRO A 114 -20.14 3.37 4.24
N GLN A 115 -21.28 2.72 4.42
CA GLN A 115 -21.83 2.47 5.74
C GLN A 115 -21.13 1.27 6.40
N MET A 116 -20.24 1.55 7.38
CA MET A 116 -19.57 0.51 8.15
C MET A 116 -20.28 0.22 9.49
N SER A 117 -20.89 1.25 10.10
CA SER A 117 -21.67 1.13 11.34
C SER A 117 -22.77 2.18 11.36
N PRO A 118 -24.07 1.79 11.36
CA PRO A 118 -25.17 2.74 11.22
C PRO A 118 -25.15 3.88 12.24
N ILE A 119 -24.92 3.56 13.52
CA ILE A 119 -24.90 4.56 14.59
C ILE A 119 -23.80 5.60 14.38
N HIS A 120 -22.57 5.14 14.12
CA HIS A 120 -21.43 6.02 13.99
C HIS A 120 -21.48 6.83 12.67
N PHE A 121 -21.87 6.18 11.58
CA PHE A 121 -21.88 6.84 10.27
C PHE A 121 -22.98 7.87 10.13
N ASN A 122 -24.16 7.66 10.73
CA ASN A 122 -25.22 8.67 10.75
C ASN A 122 -24.77 9.95 11.46
N VAL A 123 -24.08 9.82 12.59
CA VAL A 123 -23.53 10.97 13.33
C VAL A 123 -22.40 11.65 12.53
N LEU A 124 -21.50 10.85 11.94
CA LEU A 124 -20.37 11.36 11.15
C LEU A 124 -20.86 12.12 9.92
N VAL A 125 -21.81 11.56 9.17
CA VAL A 125 -22.40 12.20 7.99
C VAL A 125 -23.07 13.52 8.38
N SER A 126 -23.88 13.52 9.44
CA SER A 126 -24.53 14.74 9.93
C SER A 126 -23.51 15.83 10.33
N ALA A 127 -22.42 15.43 10.99
CA ALA A 127 -21.35 16.35 11.36
C ALA A 127 -20.64 16.93 10.13
N ILE A 128 -20.34 16.11 9.12
CA ILE A 128 -19.68 16.56 7.89
C ILE A 128 -20.62 17.45 7.07
N GLN A 129 -21.92 17.13 7.01
CA GLN A 129 -22.92 17.97 6.36
C GLN A 129 -23.04 19.35 7.03
N SER A 130 -23.00 19.39 8.37
CA SER A 130 -23.01 20.66 9.10
C SER A 130 -21.79 21.55 8.81
N CYS A 131 -20.69 20.96 8.38
CA CYS A 131 -19.49 21.68 7.90
C CYS A 131 -19.62 22.15 6.44
N GLY A 132 -20.76 21.94 5.78
CA GLY A 132 -21.04 22.41 4.42
C GLY A 132 -20.48 21.50 3.32
N TYR A 133 -20.28 20.22 3.59
CA TYR A 133 -19.95 19.22 2.58
C TYR A 133 -21.21 18.48 2.11
N ASN A 134 -21.26 18.20 0.80
CA ASN A 134 -22.30 17.34 0.25
C ASN A 134 -21.82 15.88 0.39
N ILE A 135 -22.45 15.13 1.28
CA ILE A 135 -22.10 13.74 1.59
C ILE A 135 -23.34 12.87 1.63
N GLU A 136 -23.25 11.71 1.00
CA GLU A 136 -24.32 10.70 0.92
C GLU A 136 -23.82 9.38 1.50
N LEU A 137 -24.68 8.74 2.30
CA LEU A 137 -24.42 7.43 2.89
C LEU A 137 -24.93 6.35 1.93
N LEU A 138 -24.05 5.38 1.61
CA LEU A 138 -24.35 4.23 0.74
C LEU A 138 -24.96 3.07 1.52
#